data_2b4fd163fa6b901191ef8fe099b07d5a
#
_entry.id   2b4fd163fa6b901191ef8fe099b07d5a
#
_cell.length_a   1.000
_cell.length_b   1.000
_cell.length_c   1.000
_cell.angle_alpha   90.00
_cell.angle_beta   90.00
_cell.angle_gamma   90.00
#
_symmetry.space_group_name_H-M   'P 1'
#
loop_
_entity.id
_entity.type
_entity.pdbx_description
1 polymer ?
#
loop_
_entity_poly.entity_id
_entity_poly.type
_entity_poly.pdbx_seq_one_letter_code
_entity_poly.pdbx_strand_id
1 'polypeptide(L)'
;MTTAAPVTYDGHREMPSRRAPSTDTRVTVDSNFSFLQEHDPVFFKLASMAEQVFASDPNTTLIKLRQFAEALAQDLAGRAGILHDQRTTQADLIYQLARELRLDRRIQELFHVLRVEGNKATHGFTTQHREAMDGLKVARDLAVWYHRAFGRNTADFKAGAFVPPKDPAAPLRDVQAEVHRLKAELDTARQQHDQSQALAELKSSEAKLNAELAEAMDIEARAQSALAVQREQELHRLRQDFE
;
A
#
# COMPACT_ATOMS: atom_id res chain seq x y z
N MET A 1 90.71 -18.77 -15.32
CA MET A 1 90.23 -18.34 -14.04
C MET A 1 89.44 -17.05 -14.31
N THR A 2 88.13 -17.16 -14.55
CA THR A 2 87.29 -16.02 -14.95
C THR A 2 86.23 -15.84 -13.88
N THR A 3 86.31 -14.79 -13.14
CA THR A 3 85.42 -14.41 -12.06
C THR A 3 84.20 -13.69 -12.67
N ALA A 4 83.04 -14.27 -12.48
CA ALA A 4 81.77 -13.66 -12.85
C ALA A 4 81.29 -12.71 -11.77
N ALA A 5 80.93 -11.47 -12.14
CA ALA A 5 80.32 -10.47 -11.27
C ALA A 5 78.84 -10.72 -11.05
N PRO A 6 78.25 -10.36 -9.91
CA PRO A 6 76.84 -10.56 -9.66
C PRO A 6 75.97 -9.47 -10.31
N VAL A 7 74.87 -9.92 -10.91
CA VAL A 7 73.81 -9.08 -11.50
C VAL A 7 72.91 -8.56 -10.38
N THR A 8 72.92 -7.29 -10.12
CA THR A 8 71.94 -6.61 -9.23
C THR A 8 70.62 -6.42 -9.95
N TYR A 9 69.57 -7.03 -9.45
CA TYR A 9 68.17 -6.87 -9.94
C TYR A 9 67.52 -5.70 -9.17
N ASP A 10 67.51 -4.52 -9.82
CA ASP A 10 66.76 -3.36 -9.33
C ASP A 10 65.38 -3.36 -9.99
N GLY A 11 64.34 -3.68 -9.25
CA GLY A 11 62.99 -3.81 -9.75
C GLY A 11 61.91 -3.39 -8.75
N HIS A 12 62.08 -2.18 -8.18
CA HIS A 12 60.93 -1.54 -7.53
C HIS A 12 59.93 -1.04 -8.56
N ARG A 13 59.06 -1.95 -9.04
CA ARG A 13 57.79 -1.52 -9.67
C ARG A 13 56.80 -1.24 -8.55
N GLU A 14 56.58 0.04 -8.27
CA GLU A 14 55.46 0.51 -7.46
C GLU A 14 54.14 0.06 -8.16
N MET A 15 53.44 -0.83 -7.50
CA MET A 15 52.05 -1.19 -7.85
C MET A 15 51.17 0.01 -7.50
N PRO A 16 50.29 0.49 -8.39
CA PRO A 16 49.34 1.51 -8.04
C PRO A 16 48.40 0.96 -6.97
N SER A 17 48.42 1.56 -5.81
CA SER A 17 47.50 1.33 -4.72
C SER A 17 46.07 1.41 -5.24
N ARG A 18 45.38 0.28 -5.35
CA ARG A 18 43.94 0.21 -5.53
C ARG A 18 43.29 0.80 -4.28
N ARG A 19 43.00 2.08 -4.31
CA ARG A 19 41.99 2.66 -3.40
C ARG A 19 40.73 1.84 -3.53
N ALA A 20 40.41 1.06 -2.51
CA ALA A 20 39.09 0.46 -2.36
C ALA A 20 38.07 1.60 -2.41
N PRO A 21 36.97 1.47 -3.18
CA PRO A 21 35.89 2.44 -3.10
C PRO A 21 35.37 2.42 -1.67
N SER A 22 35.50 3.54 -0.98
CA SER A 22 34.83 3.78 0.30
C SER A 22 33.33 3.75 0.02
N THR A 23 32.70 2.59 0.15
CA THR A 23 31.25 2.43 0.20
C THR A 23 30.76 2.91 1.57
N ASP A 24 30.97 4.17 1.87
CA ASP A 24 30.14 4.87 2.85
C ASP A 24 28.94 5.46 2.09
N THR A 25 28.13 4.57 1.51
CA THR A 25 26.78 4.90 1.11
C THR A 25 25.95 4.91 2.38
N ARG A 26 26.15 5.94 3.20
CA ARG A 26 25.11 6.38 4.11
C ARG A 26 23.95 6.77 3.20
N VAL A 27 23.03 5.86 3.03
CA VAL A 27 21.67 6.19 2.62
C VAL A 27 21.20 7.14 3.72
N THR A 28 21.31 8.44 3.47
CA THR A 28 20.63 9.45 4.25
C THR A 28 19.15 9.20 4.02
N VAL A 29 18.57 8.30 4.81
CA VAL A 29 17.13 8.17 4.90
C VAL A 29 16.67 9.52 5.42
N ASP A 30 16.06 10.28 4.54
CA ASP A 30 15.53 11.61 4.85
C ASP A 30 14.40 11.40 5.85
N SER A 31 14.73 11.37 7.15
CA SER A 31 13.78 11.15 8.23
C SER A 31 12.98 12.41 8.45
N ASN A 32 11.68 12.27 8.68
CA ASN A 32 10.79 13.35 9.10
C ASN A 32 11.28 14.08 10.38
N PHE A 33 12.26 13.50 11.08
CA PHE A 33 12.80 13.97 12.35
C PHE A 33 14.25 14.43 12.26
N SER A 34 14.82 14.60 11.05
CA SER A 34 16.25 14.96 10.84
C SER A 34 16.68 16.20 11.60
N PHE A 35 15.76 17.17 11.77
CA PHE A 35 16.02 18.40 12.51
C PHE A 35 16.26 18.19 14.02
N LEU A 36 15.90 17.02 14.58
CA LEU A 36 16.18 16.69 15.98
C LEU A 36 17.66 16.37 16.24
N GLN A 37 18.47 16.19 15.21
CA GLN A 37 19.91 15.86 15.36
C GLN A 37 20.70 16.95 16.09
N GLU A 38 20.23 18.19 16.12
CA GLU A 38 20.85 19.27 16.88
C GLU A 38 20.57 19.25 18.39
N HIS A 39 19.60 18.43 18.81
CA HIS A 39 19.23 18.22 20.21
C HIS A 39 19.91 16.96 20.77
N ASP A 40 19.34 16.38 21.82
CA ASP A 40 19.84 15.11 22.35
C ASP A 40 19.75 14.00 21.28
N PRO A 41 20.84 13.26 21.00
CA PRO A 41 20.86 12.17 20.03
C PRO A 41 19.77 11.11 20.26
N VAL A 42 19.29 10.96 21.50
CA VAL A 42 18.22 10.01 21.85
C VAL A 42 16.90 10.36 21.16
N PHE A 43 16.59 11.65 21.00
CA PHE A 43 15.34 12.08 20.36
C PHE A 43 15.29 11.66 18.89
N PHE A 44 16.34 11.99 18.15
CA PHE A 44 16.43 11.58 16.74
C PHE A 44 16.45 10.05 16.61
N LYS A 45 17.22 9.36 17.47
CA LYS A 45 17.31 7.89 17.43
C LYS A 45 15.96 7.23 17.65
N LEU A 46 15.18 7.63 18.66
CA LEU A 46 13.88 7.04 18.95
C LEU A 46 12.87 7.31 17.84
N ALA A 47 12.80 8.55 17.36
CA ALA A 47 11.87 8.95 16.32
C ALA A 47 12.21 8.30 14.95
N SER A 48 13.48 8.28 14.55
CA SER A 48 13.90 7.63 13.29
C SER A 48 13.74 6.10 13.35
N MET A 49 14.00 5.47 14.49
CA MET A 49 13.72 4.03 14.66
C MET A 49 12.22 3.72 14.53
N ALA A 50 11.35 4.59 15.07
CA ALA A 50 9.90 4.42 14.89
C ALA A 50 9.50 4.44 13.41
N GLU A 51 10.09 5.33 12.59
CA GLU A 51 9.87 5.35 11.14
C GLU A 51 10.38 4.09 10.45
N GLN A 52 11.58 3.62 10.82
CA GLN A 52 12.20 2.45 10.19
C GLN A 52 11.43 1.16 10.42
N VAL A 53 10.87 0.98 11.62
CA VAL A 53 10.13 -0.25 11.96
C VAL A 53 8.65 -0.17 11.59
N PHE A 54 8.14 0.99 11.18
CA PHE A 54 6.73 1.20 10.85
C PHE A 54 6.17 0.13 9.90
N ALA A 55 6.96 -0.20 8.92
CA ALA A 55 6.58 -1.11 7.86
C ALA A 55 6.44 -2.57 8.33
N SER A 56 7.35 -3.02 9.17
CA SER A 56 7.45 -4.39 9.64
C SER A 56 6.75 -4.62 10.98
N ASP A 57 6.70 -3.58 11.82
CA ASP A 57 6.16 -3.68 13.17
C ASP A 57 5.52 -2.34 13.63
N PRO A 58 4.25 -2.11 13.28
CA PRO A 58 3.53 -0.92 13.70
C PRO A 58 3.36 -0.82 15.22
N ASN A 59 3.39 -1.95 15.92
CA ASN A 59 3.30 -1.99 17.38
C ASN A 59 4.57 -1.38 18.02
N THR A 60 5.74 -1.83 17.60
CA THR A 60 7.01 -1.27 18.03
C THR A 60 7.15 0.20 17.63
N THR A 61 6.57 0.63 16.52
CA THR A 61 6.49 2.06 16.16
C THR A 61 5.86 2.87 17.29
N LEU A 62 4.67 2.53 17.75
CA LEU A 62 3.98 3.26 18.83
C LEU A 62 4.75 3.21 20.15
N ILE A 63 5.39 2.09 20.47
CA ILE A 63 6.24 1.97 21.65
C ILE A 63 7.42 2.95 21.58
N LYS A 64 8.08 3.05 20.42
CA LYS A 64 9.19 3.99 20.21
C LYS A 64 8.75 5.44 20.27
N LEU A 65 7.58 5.77 19.73
CA LEU A 65 7.02 7.12 19.80
C LEU A 65 6.63 7.52 21.23
N ARG A 66 6.14 6.58 22.03
CA ARG A 66 5.93 6.81 23.46
C ARG A 66 7.26 7.10 24.18
N GLN A 67 8.30 6.29 23.94
CA GLN A 67 9.63 6.50 24.50
C GLN A 67 10.21 7.87 24.10
N PHE A 68 9.99 8.28 22.83
CA PHE A 68 10.38 9.60 22.33
C PHE A 68 9.67 10.72 23.11
N ALA A 69 8.35 10.64 23.28
CA ALA A 69 7.58 11.63 24.05
C ALA A 69 8.03 11.68 25.52
N GLU A 70 8.35 10.54 26.12
CA GLU A 70 8.88 10.45 27.47
C GLU A 70 10.25 11.14 27.60
N ALA A 71 11.16 10.89 26.66
CA ALA A 71 12.46 11.54 26.62
C ALA A 71 12.35 13.07 26.47
N LEU A 72 11.43 13.56 25.62
CA LEU A 72 11.15 15.01 25.52
C LEU A 72 10.58 15.58 26.82
N ALA A 73 9.67 14.86 27.49
CA ALA A 73 9.10 15.33 28.76
C ALA A 73 10.17 15.41 29.86
N GLN A 74 11.09 14.45 29.92
CA GLN A 74 12.20 14.45 30.86
C GLN A 74 13.19 15.60 30.61
N ASP A 75 13.52 15.89 29.34
CA ASP A 75 14.36 17.05 29.00
C ASP A 75 13.68 18.38 29.37
N LEU A 76 12.38 18.51 29.10
CA LEU A 76 11.61 19.69 29.51
C LEU A 76 11.60 19.88 31.02
N ALA A 77 11.45 18.79 31.77
CA ALA A 77 11.52 18.83 33.24
C ALA A 77 12.90 19.29 33.74
N GLY A 78 13.98 18.76 33.13
CA GLY A 78 15.32 19.18 33.43
C GLY A 78 15.55 20.68 33.18
N ARG A 79 15.05 21.19 32.04
CA ARG A 79 15.11 22.63 31.70
C ARG A 79 14.28 23.50 32.63
N ALA A 80 13.16 23.01 33.10
CA ALA A 80 12.26 23.73 34.02
C ALA A 80 12.68 23.61 35.50
N GLY A 81 13.70 22.80 35.81
CA GLY A 81 14.08 22.50 37.20
C GLY A 81 13.07 21.65 37.96
N ILE A 82 12.22 20.93 37.27
CA ILE A 82 11.24 20.04 37.87
C ILE A 82 11.92 18.73 38.27
N LEU A 83 11.92 18.46 39.57
CA LEU A 83 12.49 17.22 40.10
C LEU A 83 11.53 16.06 39.80
N HIS A 84 12.05 15.01 39.21
CA HIS A 84 11.34 13.74 38.99
C HIS A 84 12.27 12.57 39.30
N ASP A 85 11.68 11.47 39.70
CA ASP A 85 12.40 10.23 40.01
C ASP A 85 11.80 9.06 39.25
N GLN A 86 12.31 7.84 39.48
CA GLN A 86 11.84 6.62 38.84
C GLN A 86 10.38 6.25 39.20
N ARG A 87 9.80 6.87 40.21
CA ARG A 87 8.40 6.64 40.62
C ARG A 87 7.45 7.62 39.96
N THR A 88 7.96 8.73 39.43
CA THR A 88 7.16 9.72 38.72
C THR A 88 6.66 9.13 37.40
N THR A 89 5.34 8.96 37.29
CA THR A 89 4.80 8.45 36.02
C THR A 89 4.89 9.48 34.93
N GLN A 90 4.92 9.04 33.68
CA GLN A 90 4.88 9.95 32.52
C GLN A 90 3.64 10.87 32.55
N ALA A 91 2.50 10.38 33.05
CA ALA A 91 1.30 11.19 33.21
C ALA A 91 1.49 12.31 34.24
N ASP A 92 2.07 12.00 35.38
CA ASP A 92 2.35 12.99 36.43
C ASP A 92 3.34 14.03 35.97
N LEU A 93 4.39 13.60 35.26
CA LEU A 93 5.39 14.51 34.70
C LEU A 93 4.79 15.47 33.69
N ILE A 94 3.95 14.96 32.76
CA ILE A 94 3.26 15.82 31.77
C ILE A 94 2.32 16.81 32.49
N TYR A 95 1.62 16.38 33.53
CA TYR A 95 0.74 17.25 34.31
C TYR A 95 1.54 18.39 34.99
N GLN A 96 2.67 18.06 35.62
CA GLN A 96 3.55 19.07 36.24
C GLN A 96 4.10 20.05 35.20
N LEU A 97 4.59 19.55 34.04
CA LEU A 97 5.06 20.38 32.94
C LEU A 97 3.97 21.31 32.40
N ALA A 98 2.74 20.79 32.26
CA ALA A 98 1.61 21.57 31.78
C ALA A 98 1.32 22.77 32.71
N ARG A 99 1.45 22.57 34.01
CA ARG A 99 1.22 23.61 35.01
C ARG A 99 2.36 24.61 35.10
N GLU A 100 3.60 24.11 35.22
CA GLU A 100 4.77 24.97 35.49
C GLU A 100 5.20 25.76 34.22
N LEU A 101 5.15 25.14 33.04
CA LEU A 101 5.51 25.77 31.76
C LEU A 101 4.32 26.39 31.05
N ARG A 102 3.12 26.27 31.60
CA ARG A 102 1.87 26.73 30.95
C ARG A 102 1.74 26.20 29.51
N LEU A 103 2.01 24.92 29.34
CA LEU A 103 1.96 24.31 28.00
C LEU A 103 0.58 24.49 27.39
N ASP A 104 0.55 24.86 26.12
CA ASP A 104 -0.68 24.92 25.34
C ASP A 104 -1.40 23.57 25.36
N ARG A 105 -2.74 23.61 25.41
CA ARG A 105 -3.59 22.41 25.46
C ARG A 105 -3.28 21.45 24.30
N ARG A 106 -3.00 21.99 23.10
CA ARG A 106 -2.63 21.19 21.95
C ARG A 106 -1.37 20.34 22.23
N ILE A 107 -0.35 20.94 22.84
CA ILE A 107 0.90 20.24 23.16
C ILE A 107 0.66 19.15 24.22
N GLN A 108 -0.15 19.45 25.23
CA GLN A 108 -0.55 18.45 26.23
C GLN A 108 -1.26 17.25 25.58
N GLU A 109 -2.16 17.50 24.59
CA GLU A 109 -2.86 16.47 23.84
C GLU A 109 -1.91 15.61 23.01
N LEU A 110 -0.86 16.19 22.36
CA LEU A 110 0.15 15.42 21.64
C LEU A 110 0.89 14.43 22.56
N PHE A 111 1.34 14.88 23.71
CA PHE A 111 1.95 14.01 24.74
C PHE A 111 0.98 12.92 25.21
N HIS A 112 -0.27 13.30 25.47
CA HIS A 112 -1.28 12.37 25.93
C HIS A 112 -1.55 11.25 24.92
N VAL A 113 -1.74 11.60 23.65
CA VAL A 113 -1.99 10.64 22.58
C VAL A 113 -0.84 9.64 22.47
N LEU A 114 0.42 10.12 22.39
CA LEU A 114 1.58 9.23 22.27
C LEU A 114 1.72 8.30 23.47
N ARG A 115 1.44 8.79 24.70
CA ARG A 115 1.45 7.98 25.89
C ARG A 115 0.37 6.90 25.86
N VAL A 116 -0.86 7.25 25.52
CA VAL A 116 -2.01 6.33 25.54
C VAL A 116 -1.85 5.26 24.46
N GLU A 117 -1.56 5.66 23.22
CA GLU A 117 -1.41 4.71 22.11
C GLU A 117 -0.17 3.81 22.29
N GLY A 118 0.93 4.34 22.80
CA GLY A 118 2.09 3.53 23.13
C GLY A 118 1.86 2.57 24.31
N ASN A 119 1.04 2.94 25.30
CA ASN A 119 0.63 2.01 26.36
C ASN A 119 -0.26 0.89 25.82
N LYS A 120 -1.23 1.20 24.98
CA LYS A 120 -2.05 0.18 24.31
C LYS A 120 -1.17 -0.80 23.53
N ALA A 121 -0.20 -0.27 22.78
CA ALA A 121 0.76 -1.09 22.01
C ALA A 121 1.62 -1.99 22.91
N THR A 122 1.94 -1.56 24.14
CA THR A 122 2.73 -2.38 25.08
C THR A 122 1.94 -3.59 25.61
N HIS A 123 0.62 -3.46 25.73
CA HIS A 123 -0.26 -4.49 26.28
C HIS A 123 -1.11 -5.20 25.23
N GLY A 124 -1.26 -4.63 24.03
CA GLY A 124 -1.99 -5.18 22.90
C GLY A 124 -1.06 -5.51 21.73
N PHE A 125 -1.23 -6.69 21.13
CA PHE A 125 -0.36 -7.15 20.05
C PHE A 125 -0.95 -6.90 18.65
N THR A 126 -1.95 -6.06 18.51
CA THR A 126 -2.75 -5.88 17.29
C THR A 126 -2.84 -4.43 16.82
N THR A 127 -1.71 -3.72 16.81
CA THR A 127 -1.67 -2.34 16.26
C THR A 127 -1.78 -2.37 14.74
N GLN A 128 -2.70 -1.57 14.20
CA GLN A 128 -2.82 -1.39 12.75
C GLN A 128 -1.83 -0.33 12.24
N HIS A 129 -1.39 -0.45 10.97
CA HIS A 129 -0.53 0.56 10.35
C HIS A 129 -1.13 1.98 10.35
N ARG A 130 -2.46 2.08 10.31
CA ARG A 130 -3.15 3.38 10.40
C ARG A 130 -2.88 4.08 11.73
N GLU A 131 -2.98 3.36 12.84
CA GLU A 131 -2.74 3.90 14.19
C GLU A 131 -1.28 4.32 14.37
N ALA A 132 -0.34 3.51 13.86
CA ALA A 132 1.08 3.83 13.88
C ALA A 132 1.41 5.05 13.00
N MET A 133 0.76 5.20 11.84
CA MET A 133 0.90 6.35 10.96
C MET A 133 0.40 7.63 11.62
N ASP A 134 -0.75 7.58 12.28
CA ASP A 134 -1.28 8.73 13.01
C ASP A 134 -0.38 9.07 14.21
N GLY A 135 0.17 8.07 14.89
CA GLY A 135 1.20 8.26 15.91
C GLY A 135 2.46 8.98 15.39
N LEU A 136 2.96 8.60 14.22
CA LEU A 136 4.12 9.28 13.57
C LEU A 136 3.84 10.75 13.28
N LYS A 137 2.63 11.08 12.79
CA LYS A 137 2.23 12.48 12.54
C LYS A 137 2.18 13.29 13.83
N VAL A 138 1.54 12.71 14.87
CA VAL A 138 1.45 13.34 16.21
C VAL A 138 2.84 13.57 16.79
N ALA A 139 3.74 12.58 16.70
CA ALA A 139 5.11 12.69 17.17
C ALA A 139 5.89 13.77 16.42
N ARG A 140 5.66 13.89 15.10
CA ARG A 140 6.29 14.94 14.31
C ARG A 140 5.80 16.33 14.69
N ASP A 141 4.50 16.51 14.93
CA ASP A 141 3.97 17.79 15.39
C ASP A 141 4.59 18.18 16.75
N LEU A 142 4.74 17.23 17.66
CA LEU A 142 5.40 17.42 18.94
C LEU A 142 6.89 17.77 18.76
N ALA A 143 7.60 17.06 17.88
CA ALA A 143 9.00 17.31 17.56
C ALA A 143 9.22 18.70 16.96
N VAL A 144 8.36 19.12 16.02
CA VAL A 144 8.40 20.45 15.40
C VAL A 144 8.18 21.55 16.44
N TRP A 145 7.19 21.37 17.31
CA TRP A 145 6.98 22.30 18.41
C TRP A 145 8.20 22.40 19.32
N TYR A 146 8.75 21.25 19.73
CA TYR A 146 9.94 21.21 20.58
C TYR A 146 11.13 21.90 19.92
N HIS A 147 11.41 21.63 18.65
CA HIS A 147 12.49 22.23 17.91
C HIS A 147 12.30 23.76 17.79
N ARG A 148 11.09 24.25 17.53
CA ARG A 148 10.81 25.69 17.48
C ARG A 148 10.99 26.38 18.82
N ALA A 149 10.71 25.69 19.92
CA ALA A 149 10.84 26.24 21.26
C ALA A 149 12.29 26.26 21.76
N PHE A 150 13.11 25.26 21.38
CA PHE A 150 14.43 25.02 21.98
C PHE A 150 15.57 24.82 20.97
N GLY A 151 15.31 24.89 19.68
CA GLY A 151 16.29 24.75 18.61
C GLY A 151 17.13 26.03 18.42
N ARG A 152 18.22 25.90 17.69
CA ARG A 152 19.14 27.00 17.49
C ARG A 152 18.71 27.76 16.26
N ASN A 153 18.44 28.22 15.48
CA ASN A 153 18.08 28.99 14.28
C ASN A 153 16.63 28.74 13.85
N THR A 154 15.73 28.89 14.80
CA THR A 154 14.31 28.52 14.57
C THR A 154 13.53 29.54 13.76
N ALA A 155 14.06 30.77 13.58
CA ALA A 155 13.36 31.82 12.84
C ALA A 155 13.04 31.44 11.38
N ASP A 156 13.97 30.77 10.71
CA ASP A 156 13.85 30.33 9.32
C ASP A 156 13.49 28.86 9.19
N PHE A 157 13.23 28.16 10.29
CA PHE A 157 12.96 26.74 10.28
C PHE A 157 11.63 26.41 9.61
N LYS A 158 11.72 25.65 8.53
CA LYS A 158 10.57 25.06 7.81
C LYS A 158 10.62 23.54 7.92
N ALA A 159 9.68 22.99 8.64
CA ALA A 159 9.61 21.56 8.87
C ALA A 159 9.40 20.70 7.59
N GLY A 160 9.04 21.32 6.47
CA GLY A 160 8.67 20.60 5.25
C GLY A 160 7.34 19.81 5.39
N ALA A 161 6.94 19.12 4.35
CA ALA A 161 5.81 18.23 4.42
C ALA A 161 6.17 16.91 5.14
N PHE A 162 5.20 16.27 5.79
CA PHE A 162 5.39 14.93 6.32
C PHE A 162 5.49 13.94 5.15
N VAL A 163 6.54 13.14 5.11
CA VAL A 163 6.74 12.07 4.13
C VAL A 163 6.36 10.75 4.78
N PRO A 164 5.23 10.12 4.39
CA PRO A 164 4.83 8.85 4.97
C PRO A 164 5.91 7.79 4.74
N PRO A 165 6.31 7.02 5.76
CA PRO A 165 7.16 5.85 5.57
C PRO A 165 6.51 4.89 4.57
N LYS A 166 7.32 4.24 3.73
CA LYS A 166 6.81 3.27 2.75
C LYS A 166 6.13 2.12 3.49
N ASP A 167 4.87 1.87 3.14
CA ASP A 167 4.15 0.70 3.60
C ASP A 167 4.56 -0.50 2.73
N PRO A 168 5.24 -1.52 3.27
CA PRO A 168 5.66 -2.67 2.49
C PRO A 168 4.48 -3.55 2.06
N ALA A 169 3.33 -3.44 2.72
CA ALA A 169 2.11 -4.12 2.32
C ALA A 169 1.38 -3.41 1.17
N ALA A 170 1.74 -2.16 0.82
CA ALA A 170 1.12 -1.43 -0.28
C ALA A 170 1.23 -2.19 -1.62
N PRO A 171 2.41 -2.69 -2.07
CA PRO A 171 2.51 -3.45 -3.30
C PRO A 171 1.67 -4.73 -3.29
N LEU A 172 1.59 -5.42 -2.16
CA LEU A 172 0.78 -6.63 -2.02
C LEU A 172 -0.72 -6.33 -2.09
N ARG A 173 -1.17 -5.24 -1.47
CA ARG A 173 -2.57 -4.77 -1.55
C ARG A 173 -2.95 -4.37 -2.97
N ASP A 174 -2.05 -3.69 -3.70
CA ASP A 174 -2.26 -3.29 -5.09
C ASP A 174 -2.41 -4.53 -5.98
N VAL A 175 -1.55 -5.54 -5.82
CA VAL A 175 -1.64 -6.82 -6.52
C VAL A 175 -2.93 -7.56 -6.17
N GLN A 176 -3.32 -7.59 -4.90
CA GLN A 176 -4.58 -8.21 -4.48
C GLN A 176 -5.80 -7.51 -5.09
N ALA A 177 -5.83 -6.19 -5.10
CA ALA A 177 -6.89 -5.40 -5.72
C ALA A 177 -6.99 -5.69 -7.23
N GLU A 178 -5.84 -5.77 -7.91
CA GLU A 178 -5.78 -6.11 -9.35
C GLU A 178 -6.27 -7.53 -9.62
N VAL A 179 -5.88 -8.51 -8.80
CA VAL A 179 -6.38 -9.89 -8.90
C VAL A 179 -7.91 -9.94 -8.72
N HIS A 180 -8.46 -9.18 -7.79
CA HIS A 180 -9.92 -9.11 -7.62
C HIS A 180 -10.61 -8.49 -8.83
N ARG A 181 -10.05 -7.43 -9.40
CA ARG A 181 -10.58 -6.80 -10.61
C ARG A 181 -10.58 -7.77 -11.79
N LEU A 182 -9.43 -8.43 -12.04
CA LEU A 182 -9.30 -9.39 -13.14
C LEU A 182 -10.23 -10.61 -13.00
N LYS A 183 -10.46 -11.07 -11.76
CA LYS A 183 -11.44 -12.13 -11.52
C LYS A 183 -12.87 -11.69 -11.88
N ALA A 184 -13.27 -10.49 -11.47
CA ALA A 184 -14.59 -9.95 -11.81
C ALA A 184 -14.77 -9.76 -13.33
N GLU A 185 -13.74 -9.28 -14.03
CA GLU A 185 -13.73 -9.16 -15.49
C GLU A 185 -13.84 -10.54 -16.17
N LEU A 186 -13.10 -11.53 -15.68
CA LEU A 186 -13.17 -12.91 -16.18
C LEU A 186 -14.55 -13.52 -16.01
N ASP A 187 -15.17 -13.35 -14.84
CA ASP A 187 -16.53 -13.87 -14.58
C ASP A 187 -17.56 -13.20 -15.49
N THR A 188 -17.43 -11.90 -15.71
CA THR A 188 -18.29 -11.17 -16.65
C THR A 188 -18.12 -11.67 -18.09
N ALA A 189 -16.87 -11.86 -18.53
CA ALA A 189 -16.56 -12.37 -19.88
C ALA A 189 -17.09 -13.80 -20.07
N ARG A 190 -16.98 -14.66 -19.06
CA ARG A 190 -17.56 -16.02 -19.09
C ARG A 190 -19.09 -15.99 -19.25
N GLN A 191 -19.77 -15.17 -18.44
CA GLN A 191 -21.22 -15.02 -18.55
C GLN A 191 -21.67 -14.55 -19.94
N GLN A 192 -20.95 -13.58 -20.54
CA GLN A 192 -21.22 -13.11 -21.91
C GLN A 192 -20.99 -14.19 -22.95
N HIS A 193 -19.94 -15.00 -22.78
CA HIS A 193 -19.63 -16.10 -23.68
C HIS A 193 -20.72 -17.17 -23.62
N ASP A 194 -21.14 -17.58 -22.42
CA ASP A 194 -22.20 -18.58 -22.21
C ASP A 194 -23.56 -18.11 -22.79
N GLN A 195 -23.89 -16.82 -22.58
CA GLN A 195 -25.09 -16.23 -23.19
C GLN A 195 -25.01 -16.22 -24.72
N SER A 196 -23.86 -15.91 -25.28
CA SER A 196 -23.65 -15.90 -26.74
C SER A 196 -23.73 -17.31 -27.34
N GLN A 197 -23.21 -18.32 -26.67
CA GLN A 197 -23.37 -19.72 -27.08
C GLN A 197 -24.83 -20.19 -27.04
N ALA A 198 -25.53 -19.93 -25.94
CA ALA A 198 -26.94 -20.27 -25.81
C ALA A 198 -27.80 -19.60 -26.90
N LEU A 199 -27.53 -18.35 -27.21
CA LEU A 199 -28.22 -17.63 -28.30
C LEU A 199 -27.91 -18.24 -29.68
N ALA A 200 -26.66 -18.66 -29.92
CA ALA A 200 -26.28 -19.33 -31.16
C ALA A 200 -26.97 -20.69 -31.35
N GLU A 201 -27.09 -21.46 -30.25
CA GLU A 201 -27.82 -22.73 -30.24
C GLU A 201 -29.33 -22.55 -30.51
N LEU A 202 -29.96 -21.54 -29.88
CA LEU A 202 -31.36 -21.19 -30.14
C LEU A 202 -31.58 -20.79 -31.58
N LYS A 203 -30.74 -19.95 -32.17
CA LYS A 203 -30.85 -19.56 -33.57
C LYS A 203 -30.67 -20.74 -34.53
N SER A 204 -29.76 -21.66 -34.19
CA SER A 204 -29.58 -22.90 -34.97
C SER A 204 -30.78 -23.80 -34.92
N SER A 205 -31.43 -23.98 -33.76
CA SER A 205 -32.66 -24.76 -33.62
C SER A 205 -33.84 -24.10 -34.30
N GLU A 206 -33.98 -22.80 -34.22
CA GLU A 206 -34.99 -22.02 -34.93
C GLU A 206 -34.86 -22.17 -36.46
N ALA A 207 -33.63 -22.07 -36.96
CA ALA A 207 -33.36 -22.27 -38.41
C ALA A 207 -33.72 -23.69 -38.88
N LYS A 208 -33.47 -24.72 -38.07
CA LYS A 208 -33.88 -26.09 -38.38
C LYS A 208 -35.41 -26.25 -38.42
N LEU A 209 -36.07 -25.70 -37.40
CA LEU A 209 -37.53 -25.75 -37.34
C LEU A 209 -38.19 -25.01 -38.52
N ASN A 210 -37.66 -23.86 -38.91
CA ASN A 210 -38.15 -23.13 -40.07
C ASN A 210 -37.92 -23.88 -41.38
N ALA A 211 -36.82 -24.63 -41.52
CA ALA A 211 -36.55 -25.47 -42.69
C ALA A 211 -37.53 -26.67 -42.75
N GLU A 212 -37.79 -27.32 -41.61
CA GLU A 212 -38.79 -28.41 -41.52
C GLU A 212 -40.20 -27.88 -41.82
N LEU A 213 -40.59 -26.72 -41.35
CA LEU A 213 -41.86 -26.09 -41.66
C LEU A 213 -41.98 -25.77 -43.16
N ALA A 214 -40.95 -25.23 -43.77
CA ALA A 214 -40.92 -24.91 -45.21
C ALA A 214 -41.06 -26.20 -46.05
N GLU A 215 -40.41 -27.31 -45.65
CA GLU A 215 -40.54 -28.60 -46.33
C GLU A 215 -41.95 -29.17 -46.19
N ALA A 216 -42.54 -29.09 -45.00
CA ALA A 216 -43.90 -29.53 -44.75
C ALA A 216 -44.92 -28.72 -45.59
N MET A 217 -44.74 -27.39 -45.68
CA MET A 217 -45.60 -26.56 -46.52
C MET A 217 -45.42 -26.83 -48.01
N ASP A 218 -44.24 -27.17 -48.52
CA ASP A 218 -44.02 -27.58 -49.92
C ASP A 218 -44.70 -28.94 -50.23
N ILE A 219 -44.61 -29.90 -49.31
CA ILE A 219 -45.28 -31.16 -49.43
C ILE A 219 -46.79 -30.95 -49.49
N GLU A 220 -47.38 -30.15 -48.63
CA GLU A 220 -48.82 -29.85 -48.62
C GLU A 220 -49.24 -29.12 -49.91
N ALA A 221 -48.48 -28.15 -50.38
CA ALA A 221 -48.74 -27.43 -51.61
C ALA A 221 -48.74 -28.37 -52.83
N ARG A 222 -47.77 -29.32 -52.87
CA ARG A 222 -47.76 -30.35 -53.94
C ARG A 222 -48.97 -31.32 -53.87
N ALA A 223 -49.38 -31.71 -52.64
CA ALA A 223 -50.56 -32.56 -52.46
C ALA A 223 -51.83 -31.81 -52.90
N GLN A 224 -51.99 -30.54 -52.55
CA GLN A 224 -53.13 -29.75 -52.99
C GLN A 224 -53.14 -29.54 -54.50
N SER A 225 -52.00 -29.30 -55.13
CA SER A 225 -51.95 -29.19 -56.63
C SER A 225 -52.30 -30.50 -57.34
N ALA A 226 -51.79 -31.63 -56.81
CA ALA A 226 -52.14 -32.93 -57.33
C ALA A 226 -53.68 -33.26 -57.24
N LEU A 227 -54.27 -32.89 -56.09
CA LEU A 227 -55.74 -33.05 -55.90
C LEU A 227 -56.54 -32.16 -56.85
N ALA A 228 -56.06 -30.91 -57.08
CA ALA A 228 -56.69 -30.01 -58.06
C ALA A 228 -56.67 -30.59 -59.47
N VAL A 229 -55.53 -31.13 -59.90
CA VAL A 229 -55.38 -31.79 -61.23
C VAL A 229 -56.34 -33.04 -61.33
N GLN A 230 -56.39 -33.82 -60.26
CA GLN A 230 -57.34 -34.96 -60.24
C GLN A 230 -58.80 -34.56 -60.37
N ARG A 231 -59.21 -33.48 -59.68
CA ARG A 231 -60.56 -32.93 -59.77
C ARG A 231 -60.90 -32.42 -61.19
N GLU A 232 -59.94 -31.75 -61.84
CA GLU A 232 -60.09 -31.28 -63.22
C GLU A 232 -60.27 -32.46 -64.18
N GLN A 233 -59.46 -33.53 -64.02
CA GLN A 233 -59.60 -34.74 -64.83
C GLN A 233 -60.92 -35.45 -64.64
N GLU A 234 -61.36 -35.50 -63.40
CA GLU A 234 -62.67 -36.09 -63.08
C GLU A 234 -63.84 -35.29 -63.66
N LEU A 235 -63.78 -33.95 -63.54
CA LEU A 235 -64.74 -33.04 -64.18
C LEU A 235 -64.73 -33.16 -65.70
N HIS A 236 -63.58 -33.34 -66.29
CA HIS A 236 -63.51 -33.56 -67.76
C HIS A 236 -64.11 -34.92 -68.20
N ARG A 237 -63.88 -35.96 -67.42
CA ARG A 237 -64.53 -37.29 -67.68
C ARG A 237 -66.05 -37.17 -67.54
N LEU A 238 -66.53 -36.58 -66.49
CA LEU A 238 -68.01 -36.43 -66.30
C LEU A 238 -68.63 -35.56 -67.40
N ARG A 239 -67.93 -34.57 -67.98
CA ARG A 239 -68.43 -33.82 -69.14
C ARG A 239 -68.51 -34.65 -70.41
N GLN A 240 -67.56 -35.57 -70.66
CA GLN A 240 -67.56 -36.47 -71.80
C GLN A 240 -68.61 -37.53 -71.69
N ASP A 241 -69.04 -37.96 -70.48
CA ASP A 241 -70.04 -38.94 -70.26
C ASP A 241 -71.48 -38.36 -70.41
N PHE A 242 -71.67 -37.04 -70.47
CA PHE A 242 -72.94 -36.35 -70.63
C PHE A 242 -73.14 -35.71 -72.03
N GLU A 243 -72.17 -35.82 -72.92
CA GLU A 243 -72.33 -35.50 -74.36
C GLU A 243 -72.68 -36.77 -75.15
#